data_3b8006fbfb0f8d669c5d4ac1f108ca94
#
_entry.id   3b8006fbfb0f8d669c5d4ac1f108ca94
#
_cell.length_a   1.000
_cell.length_b   1.000
_cell.length_c   1.000
_cell.angle_alpha   90.00
_cell.angle_beta   90.00
_cell.angle_gamma   90.00
#
_symmetry.space_group_name_H-M   'P 1'
#
loop_
_entity.id
_entity.type
_entity.pdbx_description
1 polymer ?
#
loop_
_entity_poly.entity_id
_entity_poly.type
_entity_poly.pdbx_seq_one_letter_code
_entity_poly.pdbx_strand_id
1 'polypeptide(L)'
;MPRMIAALLLALPFCASALASTQYQHHSPYAGFEEREIKSLSHDDIEELRRGGGWGLALPAELNGMPGPAHLLELSDQIPLRDEQETAIEARFENMQIQAIEAGERLIEAERAIEKAFAERSLEKEGLRRLLAQAEEARAELRFVHLAAHLDTLPLLDDDQVARYNQLRGYASEEESPCDSVPEGHDPERYRQHIGCE
;
A
#
# COMPACT_ATOMS: atom_id res chain seq x y z
N MET A 1 24.44 -94.14 -16.08
CA MET A 1 24.79 -92.96 -15.20
C MET A 1 24.41 -91.67 -15.96
N PRO A 2 23.27 -91.04 -15.68
CA PRO A 2 22.94 -89.79 -16.30
C PRO A 2 23.45 -88.59 -15.48
N ARG A 3 24.09 -87.64 -16.13
CA ARG A 3 24.57 -86.38 -15.58
C ARG A 3 23.40 -85.41 -15.48
N MET A 4 23.03 -84.93 -14.25
CA MET A 4 22.12 -83.87 -14.00
C MET A 4 22.86 -82.56 -14.26
N ILE A 5 22.31 -81.75 -15.19
CA ILE A 5 22.71 -80.34 -15.42
C ILE A 5 21.78 -79.49 -14.61
N ALA A 6 22.27 -78.80 -13.57
CA ALA A 6 21.53 -77.84 -12.81
C ALA A 6 21.54 -76.46 -13.54
N ALA A 7 20.43 -76.06 -14.01
CA ALA A 7 20.23 -74.67 -14.58
C ALA A 7 20.02 -73.66 -13.46
N LEU A 8 20.99 -72.78 -13.30
CA LEU A 8 20.92 -71.63 -12.36
C LEU A 8 20.11 -70.46 -13.03
N LEU A 9 18.91 -70.29 -12.58
CA LEU A 9 18.09 -69.12 -12.99
C LEU A 9 18.52 -67.89 -12.19
N LEU A 10 19.16 -66.94 -12.87
CA LEU A 10 19.50 -65.62 -12.34
C LEU A 10 18.24 -64.71 -12.39
N ALA A 11 17.63 -64.46 -11.25
CA ALA A 11 16.55 -63.50 -11.13
C ALA A 11 17.14 -62.08 -11.02
N LEU A 12 16.97 -61.27 -12.07
CA LEU A 12 17.29 -59.84 -12.06
C LEU A 12 16.16 -59.07 -11.35
N PRO A 13 16.47 -58.24 -10.37
CA PRO A 13 15.44 -57.34 -9.78
C PRO A 13 15.11 -56.21 -10.75
N PHE A 14 13.87 -56.17 -11.17
CA PHE A 14 13.32 -55.07 -11.96
C PHE A 14 13.07 -53.88 -11.03
N CYS A 15 14.03 -52.94 -10.98
CA CYS A 15 13.82 -51.65 -10.32
C CYS A 15 12.81 -50.83 -11.14
N ALA A 16 11.56 -50.87 -10.73
CA ALA A 16 10.53 -49.93 -11.21
C ALA A 16 10.83 -48.54 -10.63
N SER A 17 11.47 -47.70 -11.41
CA SER A 17 11.59 -46.27 -11.11
C SER A 17 10.20 -45.65 -11.20
N ALA A 18 9.57 -45.41 -10.04
CA ALA A 18 8.36 -44.60 -9.95
C ALA A 18 8.74 -43.14 -10.34
N LEU A 19 8.40 -42.77 -11.56
CA LEU A 19 8.39 -41.36 -11.96
C LEU A 19 7.30 -40.68 -11.15
N ALA A 20 7.68 -40.06 -10.03
CA ALA A 20 6.83 -39.13 -9.32
C ALA A 20 6.60 -37.91 -10.26
N SER A 21 5.49 -37.94 -11.01
CA SER A 21 5.00 -36.75 -11.69
C SER A 21 4.59 -35.76 -10.60
N THR A 22 5.43 -34.78 -10.32
CA THR A 22 5.04 -33.57 -9.62
C THR A 22 3.98 -32.88 -10.46
N GLN A 23 2.70 -33.15 -10.14
CA GLN A 23 1.61 -32.32 -10.65
C GLN A 23 1.80 -30.93 -10.06
N TYR A 24 2.32 -30.00 -10.85
CA TYR A 24 2.21 -28.59 -10.57
C TYR A 24 0.72 -28.26 -10.60
N GLN A 25 0.12 -28.19 -9.43
CA GLN A 25 -1.23 -27.64 -9.29
C GLN A 25 -1.12 -26.15 -9.57
N HIS A 26 -1.51 -25.72 -10.77
CA HIS A 26 -1.65 -24.32 -11.13
C HIS A 26 -2.89 -23.75 -10.43
N HIS A 27 -2.77 -23.46 -9.12
CA HIS A 27 -3.79 -22.68 -8.43
C HIS A 27 -3.70 -21.24 -8.92
N SER A 28 -4.85 -20.67 -9.25
CA SER A 28 -4.96 -19.23 -9.53
C SER A 28 -4.51 -18.44 -8.31
N PRO A 29 -3.74 -17.32 -8.47
CA PRO A 29 -3.45 -16.42 -7.37
C PRO A 29 -4.71 -15.78 -6.75
N TYR A 30 -5.86 -15.93 -7.40
CA TYR A 30 -7.16 -15.43 -6.93
C TYR A 30 -8.01 -16.50 -6.25
N ALA A 31 -7.49 -17.72 -6.04
CA ALA A 31 -8.22 -18.78 -5.34
C ALA A 31 -8.59 -18.31 -3.92
N GLY A 32 -9.87 -18.43 -3.55
CA GLY A 32 -10.44 -17.92 -2.31
C GLY A 32 -11.10 -16.53 -2.43
N PHE A 33 -10.80 -15.75 -3.48
CA PHE A 33 -11.46 -14.45 -3.68
C PHE A 33 -12.94 -14.62 -4.11
N GLU A 34 -13.30 -15.76 -4.62
CA GLU A 34 -14.70 -16.13 -4.94
C GLU A 34 -15.62 -16.13 -3.72
N GLU A 35 -15.07 -16.20 -2.51
CA GLU A 35 -15.83 -16.14 -1.25
C GLU A 35 -16.12 -14.71 -0.79
N ARG A 36 -15.45 -13.70 -1.36
CA ARG A 36 -15.68 -12.31 -0.99
C ARG A 36 -17.08 -11.86 -1.44
N GLU A 37 -17.69 -10.96 -0.68
CA GLU A 37 -18.94 -10.29 -1.05
C GLU A 37 -18.76 -9.47 -2.33
N ILE A 38 -17.70 -8.69 -2.42
CA ILE A 38 -17.25 -7.95 -3.60
C ILE A 38 -15.87 -8.50 -3.96
N LYS A 39 -15.73 -9.16 -5.12
CA LYS A 39 -14.48 -9.87 -5.46
C LYS A 39 -13.27 -8.95 -5.57
N SER A 40 -13.49 -7.69 -5.99
CA SER A 40 -12.45 -6.66 -6.13
C SER A 40 -12.01 -6.03 -4.81
N LEU A 41 -12.79 -6.15 -3.73
CA LEU A 41 -12.50 -5.56 -2.41
C LEU A 41 -12.40 -6.65 -1.35
N SER A 42 -11.34 -6.62 -0.54
CA SER A 42 -11.25 -7.45 0.65
C SER A 42 -12.15 -6.88 1.77
N HIS A 43 -12.34 -7.65 2.83
CA HIS A 43 -13.04 -7.17 4.03
C HIS A 43 -12.32 -5.95 4.63
N ASP A 44 -10.99 -6.02 4.72
CA ASP A 44 -10.17 -4.93 5.25
C ASP A 44 -10.26 -3.66 4.38
N ASP A 45 -10.30 -3.80 3.04
CA ASP A 45 -10.53 -2.67 2.14
C ASP A 45 -11.88 -1.98 2.43
N ILE A 46 -12.94 -2.77 2.58
CA ILE A 46 -14.29 -2.26 2.88
C ILE A 46 -14.32 -1.56 4.24
N GLU A 47 -13.70 -2.13 5.26
CA GLU A 47 -13.62 -1.51 6.58
C GLU A 47 -12.81 -0.21 6.55
N GLU A 48 -11.70 -0.19 5.80
CA GLU A 48 -10.87 1.00 5.66
C GLU A 48 -11.63 2.14 4.95
N LEU A 49 -12.32 1.83 3.86
CA LEU A 49 -13.16 2.79 3.14
C LEU A 49 -14.27 3.36 4.04
N ARG A 50 -14.94 2.52 4.82
CA ARG A 50 -16.02 2.91 5.73
C ARG A 50 -15.60 3.81 6.88
N ARG A 51 -14.36 3.69 7.36
CA ARG A 51 -13.84 4.58 8.39
C ARG A 51 -13.19 5.85 7.83
N GLY A 52 -13.18 6.05 6.51
CA GLY A 52 -12.53 7.18 5.85
C GLY A 52 -11.02 7.07 5.85
N GLY A 53 -10.48 5.86 5.83
CA GLY A 53 -9.03 5.61 5.79
C GLY A 53 -8.40 5.95 4.45
N GLY A 54 -7.08 6.17 4.45
CA GLY A 54 -6.37 6.69 3.29
C GLY A 54 -6.22 5.73 2.12
N TRP A 55 -6.29 4.42 2.35
CA TRP A 55 -6.23 3.34 1.35
C TRP A 55 -5.08 3.53 0.31
N GLY A 56 -3.98 4.14 0.76
CA GLY A 56 -2.83 4.46 -0.09
C GLY A 56 -3.07 5.53 -1.16
N LEU A 57 -4.21 6.20 -1.19
CA LEU A 57 -4.59 7.14 -2.24
C LEU A 57 -3.79 8.45 -2.20
N ALA A 58 -3.28 8.83 -1.03
CA ALA A 58 -2.49 10.05 -0.83
C ALA A 58 -0.98 9.85 -0.92
N LEU A 59 -0.48 8.67 -1.26
CA LEU A 59 0.96 8.40 -1.38
C LEU A 59 1.75 9.43 -2.20
N PRO A 60 1.23 9.99 -3.33
CA PRO A 60 1.94 11.03 -4.07
C PRO A 60 2.19 12.32 -3.27
N ALA A 61 1.31 12.69 -2.35
CA ALA A 61 1.53 13.83 -1.46
C ALA A 61 2.47 13.45 -0.32
N GLU A 62 2.18 12.36 0.37
CA GLU A 62 2.92 11.85 1.52
C GLU A 62 4.41 11.67 1.21
N LEU A 63 4.74 10.92 0.13
CA LEU A 63 6.12 10.59 -0.25
C LEU A 63 6.87 11.76 -0.91
N ASN A 64 6.19 12.86 -1.24
CA ASN A 64 6.81 14.11 -1.68
C ASN A 64 6.88 15.16 -0.56
N GLY A 65 6.79 14.71 0.69
CA GLY A 65 7.03 15.53 1.87
C GLY A 65 5.91 16.49 2.23
N MET A 66 4.69 16.24 1.75
CA MET A 66 3.51 17.03 2.08
C MET A 66 2.75 16.35 3.23
N PRO A 67 2.77 16.89 4.45
CA PRO A 67 2.09 16.30 5.60
C PRO A 67 0.58 16.24 5.42
N GLY A 68 -0.03 15.10 5.79
CA GLY A 68 -1.48 14.97 5.89
C GLY A 68 -1.98 15.18 7.32
N PRO A 69 -3.25 15.63 7.51
CA PRO A 69 -3.75 16.00 8.82
C PRO A 69 -3.77 14.84 9.82
N ALA A 70 -4.11 13.62 9.40
CA ALA A 70 -4.17 12.45 10.26
C ALA A 70 -2.83 12.15 10.94
N HIS A 71 -1.76 12.04 10.18
CA HIS A 71 -0.44 11.72 10.70
C HIS A 71 0.19 12.90 11.48
N LEU A 72 -0.18 14.15 11.20
CA LEU A 72 0.23 15.27 12.03
C LEU A 72 -0.37 15.20 13.43
N LEU A 73 -1.66 14.83 13.54
CA LEU A 73 -2.31 14.63 14.83
C LEU A 73 -1.72 13.45 15.59
N GLU A 74 -1.40 12.35 14.91
CA GLU A 74 -0.70 11.20 15.51
C GLU A 74 0.70 11.55 16.05
N LEU A 75 1.35 12.54 15.47
CA LEU A 75 2.71 12.98 15.81
C LEU A 75 2.75 14.31 16.59
N SER A 76 1.61 14.83 17.02
CA SER A 76 1.49 16.16 17.66
C SER A 76 2.40 16.31 18.90
N ASP A 77 2.59 15.25 19.68
CA ASP A 77 3.52 15.25 20.83
C ASP A 77 5.01 15.42 20.42
N GLN A 78 5.35 15.18 19.15
CA GLN A 78 6.73 15.19 18.65
C GLN A 78 7.01 16.33 17.65
N ILE A 79 5.95 17.00 17.18
CA ILE A 79 6.01 18.17 16.31
C ILE A 79 5.46 19.35 17.11
N PRO A 80 6.25 20.45 17.31
CA PRO A 80 5.81 21.58 18.12
C PRO A 80 4.76 22.41 17.39
N LEU A 81 3.51 21.92 17.37
CA LEU A 81 2.36 22.63 16.83
C LEU A 81 1.89 23.71 17.83
N ARG A 82 1.42 24.86 17.32
CA ARG A 82 0.72 25.87 18.11
C ARG A 82 -0.76 25.46 18.26
N ASP A 83 -1.43 25.87 19.35
CA ASP A 83 -2.83 25.51 19.63
C ASP A 83 -3.77 25.84 18.45
N GLU A 84 -3.52 26.97 17.76
CA GLU A 84 -4.32 27.35 16.59
C GLU A 84 -4.04 26.46 15.37
N GLN A 85 -2.80 25.96 15.21
CA GLN A 85 -2.47 25.00 14.14
C GLN A 85 -3.14 23.66 14.42
N GLU A 86 -3.06 23.16 15.65
CA GLU A 86 -3.66 21.90 16.05
C GLU A 86 -5.18 21.92 15.82
N THR A 87 -5.87 22.96 16.30
CA THR A 87 -7.31 23.16 16.06
C THR A 87 -7.64 23.21 14.55
N ALA A 88 -6.81 23.89 13.74
CA ALA A 88 -7.04 23.96 12.30
C ALA A 88 -6.79 22.61 11.61
N ILE A 89 -5.80 21.84 12.04
CA ILE A 89 -5.49 20.51 11.52
C ILE A 89 -6.60 19.53 11.89
N GLU A 90 -7.10 19.56 13.13
CA GLU A 90 -8.26 18.76 13.57
C GLU A 90 -9.48 19.02 12.67
N ALA A 91 -9.80 20.28 12.42
CA ALA A 91 -10.93 20.64 11.56
C ALA A 91 -10.72 20.15 10.10
N ARG A 92 -9.48 20.13 9.59
CA ARG A 92 -9.16 19.56 8.26
C ARG A 92 -9.33 18.05 8.26
N PHE A 93 -8.87 17.37 9.30
CA PHE A 93 -9.02 15.93 9.45
C PHE A 93 -10.49 15.51 9.50
N GLU A 94 -11.29 16.15 10.36
CA GLU A 94 -12.72 15.84 10.50
C GLU A 94 -13.47 16.04 9.16
N ASN A 95 -13.23 17.16 8.47
CA ASN A 95 -13.84 17.43 7.18
C ASN A 95 -13.44 16.41 6.11
N MET A 96 -12.15 16.09 6.03
CA MET A 96 -11.63 15.04 5.14
C MET A 96 -12.29 13.69 5.46
N GLN A 97 -12.35 13.29 6.73
CA GLN A 97 -12.89 12.00 7.13
C GLN A 97 -14.37 11.85 6.74
N ILE A 98 -15.19 12.89 6.98
CA ILE A 98 -16.61 12.87 6.59
C ILE A 98 -16.74 12.66 5.08
N GLN A 99 -16.02 13.42 4.26
CA GLN A 99 -16.07 13.31 2.81
C GLN A 99 -15.50 11.98 2.31
N ALA A 100 -14.44 11.48 2.94
CA ALA A 100 -13.84 10.19 2.60
C ALA A 100 -14.79 9.01 2.87
N ILE A 101 -15.52 9.03 4.00
CA ILE A 101 -16.56 8.04 4.31
C ILE A 101 -17.65 8.05 3.23
N GLU A 102 -18.17 9.22 2.88
CA GLU A 102 -19.21 9.35 1.85
C GLU A 102 -18.74 8.87 0.47
N ALA A 103 -17.51 9.21 0.08
CA ALA A 103 -16.92 8.78 -1.20
C ALA A 103 -16.58 7.28 -1.18
N GLY A 104 -16.11 6.75 -0.04
CA GLY A 104 -15.84 5.34 0.18
C GLY A 104 -17.09 4.46 0.05
N GLU A 105 -18.19 4.87 0.66
CA GLU A 105 -19.49 4.15 0.51
C GLU A 105 -19.97 4.17 -0.95
N ARG A 106 -19.83 5.31 -1.67
CA ARG A 106 -20.17 5.34 -3.10
C ARG A 106 -19.31 4.38 -3.92
N LEU A 107 -18.01 4.26 -3.60
CA LEU A 107 -17.13 3.30 -4.27
C LEU A 107 -17.55 1.85 -3.98
N ILE A 108 -17.84 1.51 -2.72
CA ILE A 108 -18.29 0.18 -2.31
C ILE A 108 -19.59 -0.19 -3.05
N GLU A 109 -20.57 0.73 -3.14
CA GLU A 109 -21.81 0.49 -3.84
C GLU A 109 -21.60 0.31 -5.35
N ALA A 110 -20.72 1.10 -5.97
CA ALA A 110 -20.40 0.97 -7.39
C ALA A 110 -19.72 -0.38 -7.71
N GLU A 111 -18.76 -0.81 -6.90
CA GLU A 111 -18.10 -2.12 -7.04
C GLU A 111 -19.08 -3.28 -6.80
N ARG A 112 -19.99 -3.14 -5.83
CA ARG A 112 -21.07 -4.12 -5.59
C ARG A 112 -22.02 -4.22 -6.79
N ALA A 113 -22.31 -3.11 -7.46
CA ALA A 113 -23.15 -3.14 -8.66
C ALA A 113 -22.45 -3.87 -9.82
N ILE A 114 -21.14 -3.73 -9.97
CA ILE A 114 -20.34 -4.49 -10.95
C ILE A 114 -20.40 -5.99 -10.62
N GLU A 115 -20.10 -6.34 -9.36
CA GLU A 115 -20.14 -7.73 -8.88
C GLU A 115 -21.49 -8.40 -9.17
N LYS A 116 -22.57 -7.73 -8.80
CA LYS A 116 -23.93 -8.21 -9.02
C LYS A 116 -24.22 -8.46 -10.51
N ALA A 117 -23.84 -7.51 -11.37
CA ALA A 117 -24.08 -7.60 -12.80
C ALA A 117 -23.37 -8.82 -13.45
N PHE A 118 -22.14 -9.12 -12.99
CA PHE A 118 -21.41 -10.32 -13.42
C PHE A 118 -22.00 -11.61 -12.85
N ALA A 119 -22.39 -11.62 -11.58
CA ALA A 119 -23.01 -12.78 -10.93
C ALA A 119 -24.34 -13.17 -11.63
N GLU A 120 -25.14 -12.20 -12.02
CA GLU A 120 -26.41 -12.39 -12.73
C GLU A 120 -26.22 -12.70 -14.24
N ARG A 121 -25.02 -12.56 -14.78
CA ARG A 121 -24.71 -12.74 -16.23
C ARG A 121 -25.61 -11.92 -17.15
N SER A 122 -26.07 -10.77 -16.67
CA SER A 122 -27.03 -9.89 -17.35
C SER A 122 -26.37 -8.70 -18.05
N LEU A 123 -25.02 -8.66 -18.08
CA LEU A 123 -24.25 -7.49 -18.44
C LEU A 123 -23.87 -7.48 -19.93
N GLU A 124 -24.22 -6.39 -20.61
CA GLU A 124 -23.70 -6.03 -21.93
C GLU A 124 -22.56 -5.02 -21.84
N LYS A 125 -21.74 -4.90 -22.90
CA LYS A 125 -20.57 -4.01 -22.91
C LYS A 125 -20.89 -2.56 -22.58
N GLU A 126 -22.03 -2.05 -23.03
CA GLU A 126 -22.44 -0.67 -22.74
C GLU A 126 -22.85 -0.49 -21.27
N GLY A 127 -23.53 -1.48 -20.69
CA GLY A 127 -23.83 -1.52 -19.26
C GLY A 127 -22.53 -1.54 -18.42
N LEU A 128 -21.56 -2.37 -18.82
CA LEU A 128 -20.25 -2.43 -18.16
C LEU A 128 -19.53 -1.07 -18.18
N ARG A 129 -19.53 -0.36 -19.32
CA ARG A 129 -18.90 0.98 -19.38
C ARG A 129 -19.51 1.96 -18.39
N ARG A 130 -20.84 1.96 -18.23
CA ARG A 130 -21.52 2.83 -17.27
C ARG A 130 -21.16 2.50 -15.82
N LEU A 131 -21.15 1.21 -15.47
CA LEU A 131 -20.78 0.79 -14.12
C LEU A 131 -19.33 1.12 -13.79
N LEU A 132 -18.39 0.89 -14.72
CA LEU A 132 -17.00 1.27 -14.56
C LEU A 132 -16.83 2.79 -14.40
N ALA A 133 -17.55 3.59 -15.19
CA ALA A 133 -17.49 5.05 -15.07
C ALA A 133 -17.95 5.50 -13.67
N GLN A 134 -18.98 4.91 -13.11
CA GLN A 134 -19.46 5.21 -11.75
C GLN A 134 -18.43 4.82 -10.67
N ALA A 135 -17.81 3.67 -10.78
CA ALA A 135 -16.79 3.21 -9.85
C ALA A 135 -15.54 4.10 -9.90
N GLU A 136 -15.08 4.47 -11.10
CA GLU A 136 -13.91 5.33 -11.27
C GLU A 136 -14.19 6.77 -10.84
N GLU A 137 -15.41 7.30 -11.05
CA GLU A 137 -15.81 8.60 -10.51
C GLU A 137 -15.78 8.62 -8.98
N ALA A 138 -16.32 7.60 -8.33
CA ALA A 138 -16.28 7.48 -6.87
C ALA A 138 -14.84 7.34 -6.34
N ARG A 139 -14.00 6.56 -7.03
CA ARG A 139 -12.58 6.40 -6.69
C ARG A 139 -11.80 7.70 -6.87
N ALA A 140 -12.04 8.43 -7.95
CA ALA A 140 -11.40 9.72 -8.22
C ALA A 140 -11.77 10.75 -7.17
N GLU A 141 -13.05 10.81 -6.77
CA GLU A 141 -13.52 11.69 -5.69
C GLU A 141 -12.87 11.34 -4.34
N LEU A 142 -12.87 10.07 -3.96
CA LEU A 142 -12.22 9.61 -2.74
C LEU A 142 -10.72 10.01 -2.72
N ARG A 143 -10.02 9.80 -3.83
CA ARG A 143 -8.62 10.17 -3.96
C ARG A 143 -8.42 11.68 -3.88
N PHE A 144 -9.31 12.45 -4.51
CA PHE A 144 -9.27 13.91 -4.45
C PHE A 144 -9.40 14.41 -3.01
N VAL A 145 -10.35 13.88 -2.24
CA VAL A 145 -10.57 14.23 -0.83
C VAL A 145 -9.28 14.07 -0.01
N HIS A 146 -8.61 12.93 -0.14
CA HIS A 146 -7.35 12.70 0.59
C HIS A 146 -6.22 13.61 0.11
N LEU A 147 -6.01 13.75 -1.20
CA LEU A 147 -4.94 14.60 -1.74
C LEU A 147 -5.17 16.08 -1.43
N ALA A 148 -6.43 16.55 -1.51
CA ALA A 148 -6.78 17.93 -1.17
C ALA A 148 -6.51 18.25 0.30
N ALA A 149 -6.75 17.30 1.20
CA ALA A 149 -6.44 17.47 2.61
C ALA A 149 -4.94 17.74 2.87
N HIS A 150 -4.03 17.13 2.11
CA HIS A 150 -2.60 17.43 2.17
C HIS A 150 -2.29 18.85 1.67
N LEU A 151 -2.91 19.25 0.55
CA LEU A 151 -2.76 20.62 0.00
C LEU A 151 -3.26 21.69 0.97
N ASP A 152 -4.37 21.42 1.66
CA ASP A 152 -4.99 22.34 2.62
C ASP A 152 -4.26 22.38 3.97
N THR A 153 -3.48 21.35 4.29
CA THR A 153 -2.75 21.24 5.54
C THR A 153 -1.37 21.90 5.45
N LEU A 154 -0.68 21.77 4.32
CA LEU A 154 0.68 22.28 4.14
C LEU A 154 0.82 23.77 4.48
N PRO A 155 -0.08 24.69 4.09
CA PRO A 155 0.01 26.13 4.42
C PRO A 155 -0.14 26.46 5.91
N LEU A 156 -0.58 25.50 6.72
CA LEU A 156 -0.72 25.69 8.18
C LEU A 156 0.62 25.51 8.91
N LEU A 157 1.63 24.93 8.26
CA LEU A 157 2.91 24.54 8.84
C LEU A 157 4.02 25.48 8.40
N ASP A 158 5.06 25.59 9.22
CA ASP A 158 6.34 26.16 8.83
C ASP A 158 7.31 25.05 8.34
N ASP A 159 8.43 25.50 7.76
CA ASP A 159 9.42 24.61 7.14
C ASP A 159 10.05 23.63 8.16
N ASP A 160 10.27 24.07 9.41
CA ASP A 160 10.83 23.24 10.47
C ASP A 160 9.86 22.11 10.89
N GLN A 161 8.58 22.43 10.96
CA GLN A 161 7.52 21.45 11.26
C GLN A 161 7.39 20.42 10.14
N VAL A 162 7.45 20.85 8.87
CA VAL A 162 7.45 19.95 7.70
C VAL A 162 8.72 19.08 7.70
N ALA A 163 9.88 19.64 7.95
CA ALA A 163 11.13 18.88 8.03
C ALA A 163 11.07 17.84 9.15
N ARG A 164 10.58 18.23 10.33
CA ARG A 164 10.40 17.34 11.48
C ARG A 164 9.42 16.20 11.18
N TYR A 165 8.31 16.50 10.53
CA TYR A 165 7.35 15.49 10.07
C TYR A 165 8.05 14.46 9.17
N ASN A 166 8.77 14.92 8.15
CA ASN A 166 9.44 14.03 7.20
C ASN A 166 10.51 13.14 7.85
N GLN A 167 11.23 13.67 8.86
CA GLN A 167 12.16 12.86 9.67
C GLN A 167 11.44 11.77 10.45
N LEU A 168 10.37 12.12 11.17
CA LEU A 168 9.58 11.18 11.98
C LEU A 168 8.92 10.09 11.14
N ARG A 169 8.53 10.42 9.91
CA ARG A 169 7.96 9.47 8.94
C ARG A 169 9.03 8.64 8.21
N GLY A 170 10.32 8.96 8.36
CA GLY A 170 11.43 8.30 7.66
C GLY A 170 11.50 8.63 6.16
N TYR A 171 10.91 9.75 5.72
CA TYR A 171 10.93 10.21 4.32
C TYR A 171 12.12 11.13 4.01
N ALA A 172 12.66 11.81 5.03
CA ALA A 172 13.97 12.43 4.98
C ALA A 172 14.95 11.49 5.66
N SER A 173 16.02 11.11 4.98
CA SER A 173 17.22 10.66 5.68
C SER A 173 17.57 11.77 6.68
N GLU A 174 17.98 11.41 7.91
CA GLU A 174 18.81 12.35 8.68
C GLU A 174 19.87 12.80 7.68
N GLU A 175 19.83 14.07 7.28
CA GLU A 175 20.98 14.62 6.56
C GLU A 175 22.13 14.39 7.51
N GLU A 176 22.97 13.41 7.21
CA GLU A 176 24.31 13.37 7.79
C GLU A 176 24.86 14.76 7.50
N SER A 177 24.95 15.57 8.55
CA SER A 177 25.56 16.88 8.44
C SER A 177 26.80 16.70 7.57
N PRO A 178 27.07 17.53 6.57
CA PRO A 178 28.33 17.46 5.84
C PRO A 178 29.53 17.37 6.77
N CYS A 179 29.32 17.77 8.04
CA CYS A 179 30.26 17.66 9.12
C CYS A 179 30.46 16.23 9.66
N ASP A 180 29.45 15.37 9.49
CA ASP A 180 29.48 13.97 9.96
C ASP A 180 29.90 12.99 8.86
N SER A 181 29.65 13.35 7.59
CA SER A 181 30.03 12.56 6.42
C SER A 181 31.30 13.07 5.75
N VAL A 182 32.43 12.46 6.08
CA VAL A 182 33.70 12.75 5.41
C VAL A 182 33.87 11.82 4.21
N PRO A 183 34.01 12.34 2.98
CA PRO A 183 34.24 11.50 1.80
C PRO A 183 35.48 10.63 1.93
N GLU A 184 35.41 9.40 1.41
CA GLU A 184 36.54 8.46 1.47
C GLU A 184 37.81 9.07 0.85
N GLY A 185 38.91 9.01 1.57
CA GLY A 185 40.21 9.57 1.14
C GLY A 185 40.49 11.00 1.60
N HIS A 186 39.59 11.62 2.33
CA HIS A 186 39.84 12.93 2.96
C HIS A 186 40.21 12.79 4.43
N ASP A 187 41.12 13.68 4.89
CA ASP A 187 41.43 13.82 6.32
C ASP A 187 40.23 14.48 7.03
N PRO A 188 39.64 13.84 8.06
CA PRO A 188 38.40 14.31 8.68
C PRO A 188 38.52 15.71 9.31
N GLU A 189 39.62 16.03 9.96
CA GLU A 189 39.78 17.35 10.61
C GLU A 189 39.92 18.45 9.57
N ARG A 190 40.72 18.23 8.53
CA ARG A 190 40.91 19.21 7.45
C ARG A 190 39.64 19.40 6.63
N TYR A 191 38.91 18.34 6.40
CA TYR A 191 37.62 18.40 5.66
C TYR A 191 36.61 19.24 6.43
N ARG A 192 36.41 18.96 7.74
CA ARG A 192 35.51 19.73 8.61
C ARG A 192 35.90 21.20 8.69
N GLN A 193 37.17 21.51 8.87
CA GLN A 193 37.64 22.90 8.84
C GLN A 193 37.40 23.62 7.53
N HIS A 194 37.56 22.90 6.41
CA HIS A 194 37.34 23.47 5.06
C HIS A 194 35.90 23.83 4.76
N ILE A 195 34.94 23.05 5.27
CA ILE A 195 33.51 23.26 5.08
C ILE A 195 32.84 24.05 6.23
N GLY A 196 33.61 24.52 7.21
CA GLY A 196 33.14 25.40 8.28
C GLY A 196 32.44 24.69 9.44
N CYS A 197 32.74 23.42 9.70
CA CYS A 197 32.29 22.69 10.88
C CYS A 197 33.16 23.04 12.08
N GLU A 198 32.58 23.66 13.12
CA GLU A 198 33.20 23.87 14.41
C GLU A 198 33.03 22.70 15.38
#